data_0eec917dddaeee7d16b1bd54a7676652
#
_entry.id   0eec917dddaeee7d16b1bd54a7676652
#
_cell.length_a   1.000
_cell.length_b   1.000
_cell.length_c   1.000
_cell.angle_alpha   90.00
_cell.angle_beta   90.00
_cell.angle_gamma   90.00
#
_symmetry.space_group_name_H-M   'P 1'
#
loop_
_entity.id
_entity.type
_entity.pdbx_description
1 polymer ?
#
loop_
_entity_poly.entity_id
_entity_poly.type
_entity_poly.pdbx_seq_one_letter_code
_entity_poly.pdbx_strand_id
1 'polypeptide(L)'
;INNLSHPNFYYISKNKGKKNIEIDQIRKMIDFLNKSSFDNFKKIIFINGVENLNVNSSNALLKSLEESNLQNLFILTHDINKKILDTINSRCLIFKMNFNYEETKNVISEYFSNDHYENLNNDFKSTKISPSFLINHIKFVMENKLNLNNFDVKDAIKFIIENKLYKKNEFIFDNFQCYIEIYFLKMYSKTKDYKYYDSLLKSISENNFINKYSLDLDSFFIKFENKYLNI
;
A
#
# COMPACT_ATOMS: atom_id res chain seq x y z
N ILE A 1 11.37 11.39 10.57
CA ILE A 1 11.42 12.48 9.56
C ILE A 1 10.20 13.36 9.78
N ASN A 2 10.16 14.05 10.95
CA ASN A 2 8.94 14.78 11.34
C ASN A 2 8.86 16.21 10.79
N ASN A 3 9.89 16.69 10.06
CA ASN A 3 9.84 17.96 9.35
C ASN A 3 10.46 17.77 7.96
N LEU A 4 9.61 17.65 6.94
CA LEU A 4 9.96 17.57 5.52
C LEU A 4 10.51 18.94 4.99
N SER A 5 11.24 19.69 5.81
CA SER A 5 11.61 21.09 5.57
C SER A 5 13.08 21.30 5.19
N HIS A 6 13.78 20.23 4.73
CA HIS A 6 15.14 20.43 4.24
C HIS A 6 15.11 21.13 2.86
N PRO A 7 15.89 22.21 2.64
CA PRO A 7 15.85 22.99 1.41
C PRO A 7 16.17 22.20 0.14
N ASN A 8 16.91 21.10 0.23
CA ASN A 8 17.24 20.23 -0.90
C ASN A 8 16.39 18.94 -0.96
N PHE A 9 15.31 18.83 -0.18
CA PHE A 9 14.43 17.67 -0.16
C PHE A 9 13.01 18.03 -0.58
N TYR A 10 12.45 17.31 -1.55
CA TYR A 10 11.08 17.51 -2.02
C TYR A 10 10.32 16.18 -1.96
N TYR A 11 9.20 16.17 -1.24
CA TYR A 11 8.34 15.01 -1.05
C TYR A 11 7.04 15.15 -1.82
N ILE A 12 6.67 14.11 -2.54
CA ILE A 12 5.39 14.01 -3.26
C ILE A 12 4.70 12.71 -2.86
N SER A 13 3.43 12.80 -2.56
CA SER A 13 2.54 11.67 -2.39
C SER A 13 1.12 12.04 -2.82
N LYS A 14 0.26 11.05 -2.94
CA LYS A 14 -1.16 11.25 -3.17
C LYS A 14 -1.76 12.12 -2.05
N ASN A 15 -2.43 13.19 -2.40
CA ASN A 15 -3.13 14.03 -1.44
C ASN A 15 -4.29 13.26 -0.80
N LYS A 16 -4.56 13.53 0.48
CA LYS A 16 -5.64 12.90 1.22
C LYS A 16 -6.99 13.12 0.51
N GLY A 17 -7.73 12.04 0.27
CA GLY A 17 -9.00 12.08 -0.47
C GLY A 17 -8.90 12.19 -1.99
N LYS A 18 -7.70 12.22 -2.57
CA LYS A 18 -7.50 12.19 -4.03
C LYS A 18 -7.14 10.79 -4.50
N LYS A 19 -7.58 10.43 -5.72
CA LYS A 19 -7.23 9.14 -6.35
C LYS A 19 -5.80 9.12 -6.91
N ASN A 20 -5.32 10.27 -7.40
CA ASN A 20 -4.05 10.37 -8.11
C ASN A 20 -3.15 11.48 -7.55
N ILE A 21 -1.87 11.40 -7.87
CA ILE A 21 -0.92 12.51 -7.79
C ILE A 21 -1.22 13.46 -8.95
N GLU A 22 -1.55 14.71 -8.62
CA GLU A 22 -2.00 15.70 -9.59
C GLU A 22 -0.80 16.35 -10.32
N ILE A 23 -1.02 16.80 -11.54
CA ILE A 23 0.02 17.43 -12.36
C ILE A 23 0.64 18.68 -11.69
N ASP A 24 -0.14 19.40 -10.91
CA ASP A 24 0.36 20.59 -10.22
C ASP A 24 1.40 20.27 -9.13
N GLN A 25 1.34 19.06 -8.54
CA GLN A 25 2.38 18.60 -7.62
C GLN A 25 3.70 18.35 -8.36
N ILE A 26 3.63 17.81 -9.59
CA ILE A 26 4.81 17.62 -10.44
C ILE A 26 5.35 18.96 -10.97
N ARG A 27 4.48 19.91 -11.32
CA ARG A 27 4.92 21.26 -11.72
C ARG A 27 5.68 21.95 -10.60
N LYS A 28 5.18 21.90 -9.37
CA LYS A 28 5.88 22.46 -8.19
C LYS A 28 7.23 21.78 -7.94
N MET A 29 7.34 20.48 -8.21
CA MET A 29 8.61 19.74 -8.17
C MET A 29 9.57 20.28 -9.25
N ILE A 30 9.10 20.53 -10.47
CA ILE A 30 9.91 21.10 -11.55
C ILE A 30 10.42 22.49 -11.17
N ASP A 31 9.55 23.33 -10.59
CA ASP A 31 9.94 24.66 -10.07
C ASP A 31 11.01 24.55 -8.97
N PHE A 32 10.89 23.51 -8.11
CA PHE A 32 11.93 23.21 -7.11
C PHE A 32 13.25 22.79 -7.76
N LEU A 33 13.21 21.97 -8.80
CA LEU A 33 14.42 21.52 -9.53
C LEU A 33 15.15 22.70 -10.21
N ASN A 34 14.41 23.69 -10.70
CA ASN A 34 14.96 24.85 -11.39
C ASN A 34 15.61 25.89 -10.45
N LYS A 35 15.38 25.80 -9.13
CA LYS A 35 16.06 26.66 -8.15
C LYS A 35 17.50 26.17 -7.94
N SER A 36 18.40 27.02 -7.47
CA SER A 36 19.72 26.61 -7.01
C SER A 36 19.63 25.66 -5.80
N SER A 37 20.58 24.73 -5.70
CA SER A 37 20.70 23.88 -4.51
C SER A 37 21.26 24.68 -3.33
N PHE A 38 20.86 24.33 -2.12
CA PHE A 38 21.45 24.86 -0.91
C PHE A 38 22.79 24.16 -0.64
N ASP A 39 23.84 24.94 -0.38
CA ASP A 39 25.21 24.45 -0.08
C ASP A 39 25.80 23.46 -1.10
N ASN A 40 25.44 23.57 -2.37
CA ASN A 40 25.90 22.66 -3.46
C ASN A 40 25.62 21.16 -3.22
N PHE A 41 24.77 20.80 -2.26
CA PHE A 41 24.34 19.42 -2.07
C PHE A 41 23.35 18.99 -3.14
N LYS A 42 23.26 17.68 -3.36
CA LYS A 42 22.26 17.10 -4.26
C LYS A 42 20.85 17.41 -3.78
N LYS A 43 19.96 17.68 -4.72
CA LYS A 43 18.54 17.72 -4.48
C LYS A 43 17.98 16.31 -4.49
N ILE A 44 17.17 15.97 -3.50
CA ILE A 44 16.51 14.69 -3.39
C ILE A 44 15.01 14.88 -3.59
N ILE A 45 14.48 14.21 -4.59
CA ILE A 45 13.06 14.17 -4.90
C ILE A 45 12.54 12.78 -4.53
N PHE A 46 11.64 12.72 -3.56
CA PHE A 46 11.03 11.47 -3.13
C PHE A 46 9.56 11.44 -3.54
N ILE A 47 9.19 10.52 -4.45
CA ILE A 47 7.80 10.34 -4.90
C ILE A 47 7.29 9.02 -4.34
N ASN A 48 6.32 9.11 -3.42
CA ASN A 48 5.74 7.95 -2.79
C ASN A 48 4.48 7.49 -3.54
N GLY A 49 4.55 6.29 -4.12
CA GLY A 49 3.44 5.70 -4.86
C GLY A 49 3.34 6.23 -6.30
N VAL A 50 4.40 6.05 -7.10
CA VAL A 50 4.45 6.53 -8.49
C VAL A 50 3.36 5.92 -9.39
N GLU A 51 2.80 4.78 -9.03
CA GLU A 51 1.63 4.17 -9.68
C GLU A 51 0.36 5.03 -9.57
N ASN A 52 0.34 6.01 -8.67
CA ASN A 52 -0.79 6.94 -8.53
C ASN A 52 -0.67 8.18 -9.44
N LEU A 53 0.33 8.26 -10.29
CA LEU A 53 0.43 9.32 -11.29
C LEU A 53 -0.64 9.10 -12.39
N ASN A 54 -1.34 10.17 -12.77
CA ASN A 54 -2.13 10.15 -14.00
C ASN A 54 -1.23 10.33 -15.24
N VAL A 55 -1.78 10.15 -16.43
CA VAL A 55 -1.02 10.23 -17.69
C VAL A 55 -0.25 11.55 -17.83
N ASN A 56 -0.89 12.67 -17.50
CA ASN A 56 -0.27 13.99 -17.62
C ASN A 56 0.87 14.21 -16.62
N SER A 57 0.66 13.78 -15.37
CA SER A 57 1.68 13.81 -14.32
C SER A 57 2.86 12.91 -14.64
N SER A 58 2.58 11.72 -15.20
CA SER A 58 3.61 10.77 -15.63
C SER A 58 4.47 11.36 -16.76
N ASN A 59 3.86 11.96 -17.77
CA ASN A 59 4.60 12.57 -18.88
C ASN A 59 5.47 13.76 -18.42
N ALA A 60 4.98 14.56 -17.48
CA ALA A 60 5.77 15.65 -16.90
C ALA A 60 6.96 15.12 -16.08
N LEU A 61 6.76 14.02 -15.32
CA LEU A 61 7.84 13.36 -14.58
C LEU A 61 8.89 12.79 -15.52
N LEU A 62 8.49 12.11 -16.61
CA LEU A 62 9.41 11.52 -17.59
C LEU A 62 10.38 12.57 -18.15
N LYS A 63 9.88 13.75 -18.52
CA LYS A 63 10.71 14.85 -18.98
C LYS A 63 11.77 15.25 -17.94
N SER A 64 11.35 15.33 -16.66
CA SER A 64 12.27 15.68 -15.57
C SER A 64 13.32 14.59 -15.31
N LEU A 65 12.98 13.31 -15.49
CA LEU A 65 13.91 12.18 -15.36
C LEU A 65 14.94 12.18 -16.50
N GLU A 66 14.53 12.51 -17.73
CA GLU A 66 15.42 12.60 -18.89
C GLU A 66 16.39 13.78 -18.81
N GLU A 67 15.90 14.93 -18.35
CA GLU A 67 16.67 16.17 -18.25
C GLU A 67 17.45 16.27 -16.91
N SER A 68 17.37 15.23 -16.06
CA SER A 68 18.01 15.25 -14.74
C SER A 68 19.53 15.31 -14.86
N ASN A 69 20.15 16.23 -14.12
CA ASN A 69 21.59 16.34 -13.99
C ASN A 69 22.10 15.52 -12.80
N LEU A 70 23.42 15.36 -12.66
CA LEU A 70 24.07 14.62 -11.58
C LEU A 70 23.81 15.20 -10.17
N GLN A 71 23.26 16.39 -10.09
CA GLN A 71 22.92 17.06 -8.83
C GLN A 71 21.53 16.68 -8.31
N ASN A 72 20.73 15.98 -9.10
CA ASN A 72 19.36 15.56 -8.72
C ASN A 72 19.30 14.05 -8.49
N LEU A 73 18.73 13.64 -7.37
CA LEU A 73 18.47 12.23 -7.05
C LEU A 73 16.95 12.03 -6.93
N PHE A 74 16.40 11.19 -7.80
CA PHE A 74 15.00 10.77 -7.71
C PHE A 74 14.90 9.43 -6.99
N ILE A 75 14.08 9.35 -5.97
CA ILE A 75 13.70 8.12 -5.28
C ILE A 75 12.21 7.93 -5.49
N LEU A 76 11.85 6.87 -6.20
CA LEU A 76 10.48 6.53 -6.55
C LEU A 76 10.09 5.24 -5.83
N THR A 77 8.99 5.23 -5.11
CA THR A 77 8.42 3.99 -4.59
C THR A 77 7.20 3.59 -5.39
N HIS A 78 6.96 2.30 -5.52
CA HIS A 78 5.72 1.80 -6.10
C HIS A 78 5.33 0.44 -5.51
N ASP A 79 4.04 0.15 -5.54
CA ASP A 79 3.51 -1.16 -5.18
C ASP A 79 3.75 -2.14 -6.34
N ILE A 80 4.44 -3.26 -6.07
CA ILE A 80 4.77 -4.28 -7.07
C ILE A 80 3.53 -4.88 -7.75
N ASN A 81 2.37 -4.84 -7.09
CA ASN A 81 1.10 -5.35 -7.62
C ASN A 81 0.41 -4.36 -8.56
N LYS A 82 0.90 -3.13 -8.66
CA LYS A 82 0.33 -2.08 -9.52
C LYS A 82 1.24 -1.85 -10.73
N LYS A 83 0.61 -1.54 -11.87
CA LYS A 83 1.36 -1.21 -13.09
C LYS A 83 1.82 0.24 -13.05
N ILE A 84 3.07 0.46 -13.42
CA ILE A 84 3.61 1.78 -13.77
C ILE A 84 3.97 1.79 -15.26
N LEU A 85 4.17 2.98 -15.82
CA LEU A 85 4.56 3.10 -17.22
C LEU A 85 5.95 2.50 -17.45
N ASP A 86 6.09 1.67 -18.48
CA ASP A 86 7.38 1.07 -18.87
C ASP A 86 8.44 2.13 -19.16
N THR A 87 8.01 3.29 -19.61
CA THR A 87 8.88 4.46 -19.84
C THR A 87 9.50 5.01 -18.56
N ILE A 88 8.84 4.91 -17.41
CA ILE A 88 9.42 5.25 -16.09
C ILE A 88 10.41 4.15 -15.67
N ASN A 89 10.00 2.89 -15.80
CA ASN A 89 10.86 1.74 -15.45
C ASN A 89 12.18 1.76 -16.20
N SER A 90 12.17 2.09 -17.50
CA SER A 90 13.37 2.11 -18.33
C SER A 90 14.38 3.20 -17.96
N ARG A 91 13.98 4.18 -17.16
CA ARG A 91 14.82 5.33 -16.71
C ARG A 91 15.24 5.24 -15.24
N CYS A 92 14.88 4.15 -14.56
CA CYS A 92 15.16 3.97 -13.15
C CYS A 92 15.91 2.66 -12.89
N LEU A 93 16.77 2.67 -11.89
CA LEU A 93 17.31 1.44 -11.32
C LEU A 93 16.25 0.87 -10.36
N ILE A 94 15.87 -0.39 -10.58
CA ILE A 94 14.80 -1.02 -9.81
C ILE A 94 15.41 -1.87 -8.70
N PHE A 95 15.04 -1.56 -7.46
CA PHE A 95 15.38 -2.34 -6.27
C PHE A 95 14.12 -2.96 -5.70
N LYS A 96 14.06 -4.28 -5.63
CA LYS A 96 12.98 -5.00 -4.97
C LYS A 96 13.27 -5.08 -3.48
N MET A 97 12.38 -4.51 -2.67
CA MET A 97 12.48 -4.60 -1.21
C MET A 97 11.57 -5.74 -0.73
N ASN A 98 12.18 -6.79 -0.20
CA ASN A 98 11.48 -7.87 0.48
C ASN A 98 11.93 -7.86 1.93
N PHE A 99 10.99 -7.98 2.85
CA PHE A 99 11.28 -8.08 4.27
C PHE A 99 11.16 -9.54 4.70
N ASN A 100 12.18 -10.04 5.37
CA ASN A 100 12.09 -11.33 6.05
C ASN A 100 11.38 -11.18 7.41
N TYR A 101 11.21 -12.29 8.13
CA TYR A 101 10.55 -12.30 9.44
C TYR A 101 11.21 -11.34 10.46
N GLU A 102 12.53 -11.44 10.62
CA GLU A 102 13.28 -10.62 11.59
C GLU A 102 13.25 -9.14 11.22
N GLU A 103 13.43 -8.79 9.97
CA GLU A 103 13.35 -7.41 9.49
C GLU A 103 11.94 -6.82 9.72
N THR A 104 10.88 -7.60 9.43
CA THR A 104 9.50 -7.19 9.68
C THR A 104 9.25 -6.95 11.16
N LYS A 105 9.71 -7.87 12.02
CA LYS A 105 9.62 -7.76 13.47
C LYS A 105 10.32 -6.50 13.97
N ASN A 106 11.55 -6.27 13.53
CA ASN A 106 12.34 -5.10 13.92
C ASN A 106 11.64 -3.79 13.55
N VAL A 107 11.14 -3.68 12.32
CA VAL A 107 10.41 -2.48 11.87
C VAL A 107 9.17 -2.22 12.74
N ILE A 108 8.43 -3.26 13.10
CA ILE A 108 7.23 -3.13 13.94
C ILE A 108 7.60 -2.75 15.36
N SER A 109 8.64 -3.40 15.94
CA SER A 109 9.11 -3.12 17.30
C SER A 109 9.65 -1.69 17.43
N GLU A 110 10.40 -1.20 16.45
CA GLU A 110 10.86 0.19 16.40
C GLU A 110 9.69 1.18 16.32
N TYR A 111 8.66 0.84 15.51
CA TYR A 111 7.52 1.73 15.32
C TYR A 111 6.66 1.89 16.57
N PHE A 112 6.40 0.80 17.29
CA PHE A 112 5.50 0.79 18.46
C PHE A 112 6.26 0.87 19.79
N SER A 113 7.58 0.75 19.79
CA SER A 113 8.42 0.63 21.00
C SER A 113 8.02 -0.56 21.91
N ASN A 114 7.36 -1.58 21.35
CA ASN A 114 6.83 -2.76 22.04
C ASN A 114 6.80 -3.98 21.13
N ASP A 115 6.70 -5.18 21.72
CA ASP A 115 6.63 -6.47 21.01
C ASP A 115 5.21 -6.81 20.50
N HIS A 116 4.51 -5.86 19.86
CA HIS A 116 3.19 -6.11 19.28
C HIS A 116 3.19 -7.20 18.23
N TYR A 117 4.32 -7.41 17.53
CA TYR A 117 4.43 -8.46 16.53
C TYR A 117 4.28 -9.86 17.14
N GLU A 118 4.84 -10.12 18.32
CA GLU A 118 4.70 -11.41 18.99
C GLU A 118 3.27 -11.70 19.42
N ASN A 119 2.53 -10.67 19.77
CA ASN A 119 1.13 -10.76 20.16
C ASN A 119 0.15 -10.80 18.95
N LEU A 120 0.67 -10.68 17.72
CA LEU A 120 -0.16 -10.72 16.52
C LEU A 120 -0.65 -12.15 16.25
N ASN A 121 -1.88 -12.28 15.77
CA ASN A 121 -2.41 -13.58 15.33
C ASN A 121 -1.54 -14.19 14.22
N ASN A 122 -1.34 -15.50 14.26
CA ASN A 122 -0.47 -16.23 13.34
C ASN A 122 -0.86 -16.08 11.86
N ASP A 123 -2.11 -15.80 11.56
CA ASP A 123 -2.57 -15.54 10.18
C ASP A 123 -1.81 -14.37 9.54
N PHE A 124 -1.41 -13.38 10.36
CA PHE A 124 -0.73 -12.17 9.92
C PHE A 124 0.81 -12.24 10.01
N LYS A 125 1.38 -13.35 10.50
CA LYS A 125 2.84 -13.52 10.62
C LYS A 125 3.50 -14.10 9.36
N SER A 126 2.84 -14.03 8.20
CA SER A 126 3.40 -14.49 6.94
C SER A 126 4.46 -13.52 6.41
N THR A 127 5.56 -14.05 5.88
CA THR A 127 6.64 -13.27 5.26
C THR A 127 6.24 -12.49 4.01
N LYS A 128 5.05 -12.74 3.47
CA LYS A 128 4.54 -12.05 2.27
C LYS A 128 3.74 -10.78 2.59
N ILE A 129 3.54 -10.48 3.86
CA ILE A 129 2.78 -9.31 4.30
C ILE A 129 3.75 -8.17 4.57
N SER A 130 3.49 -7.00 4.00
CA SER A 130 4.37 -5.84 4.19
C SER A 130 4.33 -5.31 5.62
N PRO A 131 5.46 -4.81 6.18
CA PRO A 131 5.47 -4.17 7.49
C PRO A 131 4.48 -3.01 7.60
N SER A 132 4.29 -2.24 6.53
CA SER A 132 3.34 -1.13 6.50
C SER A 132 1.89 -1.61 6.70
N PHE A 133 1.49 -2.71 6.06
CA PHE A 133 0.18 -3.31 6.29
C PHE A 133 0.02 -3.73 7.76
N LEU A 134 1.01 -4.43 8.31
CA LEU A 134 0.96 -4.92 9.69
C LEU A 134 0.89 -3.79 10.71
N ILE A 135 1.65 -2.72 10.53
CA ILE A 135 1.59 -1.53 11.40
C ILE A 135 0.17 -0.95 11.40
N ASN A 136 -0.44 -0.79 10.23
CA ASN A 136 -1.78 -0.25 10.14
C ASN A 136 -2.85 -1.23 10.65
N HIS A 137 -2.66 -2.54 10.46
CA HIS A 137 -3.53 -3.56 11.04
C HIS A 137 -3.47 -3.55 12.57
N ILE A 138 -2.28 -3.48 13.17
CA ILE A 138 -2.11 -3.37 14.61
C ILE A 138 -2.81 -2.11 15.14
N LYS A 139 -2.61 -0.96 14.51
CA LYS A 139 -3.33 0.28 14.87
C LYS A 139 -4.83 0.08 14.83
N PHE A 140 -5.33 -0.48 13.74
CA PHE A 140 -6.75 -0.76 13.55
C PHE A 140 -7.32 -1.63 14.68
N VAL A 141 -6.63 -2.71 15.05
CA VAL A 141 -7.05 -3.61 16.15
C VAL A 141 -7.03 -2.86 17.50
N MET A 142 -5.99 -2.07 17.76
CA MET A 142 -5.87 -1.30 19.02
C MET A 142 -6.94 -0.20 19.13
N GLU A 143 -7.17 0.57 18.07
CA GLU A 143 -8.17 1.63 18.02
C GLU A 143 -9.60 1.10 18.28
N ASN A 144 -9.87 -0.13 17.82
CA ASN A 144 -11.14 -0.80 18.05
C ASN A 144 -11.18 -1.63 19.36
N LYS A 145 -10.12 -1.55 20.21
CA LYS A 145 -10.00 -2.27 21.48
C LYS A 145 -10.15 -3.79 21.35
N LEU A 146 -9.69 -4.35 20.24
CA LEU A 146 -9.71 -5.78 19.95
C LEU A 146 -8.41 -6.45 20.43
N ASN A 147 -8.44 -7.77 20.62
CA ASN A 147 -7.27 -8.53 21.07
C ASN A 147 -6.46 -9.03 19.88
N LEU A 148 -5.20 -8.57 19.75
CA LEU A 148 -4.31 -8.89 18.63
C LEU A 148 -4.12 -10.40 18.42
N ASN A 149 -4.03 -11.18 19.51
CA ASN A 149 -3.75 -12.60 19.42
C ASN A 149 -4.97 -13.42 18.97
N ASN A 150 -6.15 -13.02 19.46
CA ASN A 150 -7.39 -13.75 19.19
C ASN A 150 -8.13 -13.27 17.94
N PHE A 151 -7.76 -12.12 17.39
CA PHE A 151 -8.39 -11.52 16.23
C PHE A 151 -7.79 -12.07 14.94
N ASP A 152 -8.38 -13.16 14.44
CA ASP A 152 -7.91 -13.83 13.23
C ASP A 152 -8.41 -13.13 11.95
N VAL A 153 -7.95 -13.58 10.79
CA VAL A 153 -8.30 -12.95 9.51
C VAL A 153 -9.79 -13.07 9.19
N LYS A 154 -10.47 -14.15 9.61
CA LYS A 154 -11.92 -14.32 9.40
C LYS A 154 -12.70 -13.30 10.24
N ASP A 155 -12.31 -13.13 11.49
CA ASP A 155 -12.90 -12.14 12.40
C ASP A 155 -12.65 -10.71 11.91
N ALA A 156 -11.45 -10.44 11.38
CA ALA A 156 -11.11 -9.15 10.78
C ALA A 156 -12.04 -8.81 9.61
N ILE A 157 -12.25 -9.76 8.68
CA ILE A 157 -13.12 -9.55 7.52
C ILE A 157 -14.57 -9.34 7.98
N LYS A 158 -15.09 -10.17 8.91
CA LYS A 158 -16.44 -10.02 9.45
C LYS A 158 -16.61 -8.64 10.08
N PHE A 159 -15.70 -8.24 10.97
CA PHE A 159 -15.75 -6.95 11.63
C PHE A 159 -15.74 -5.77 10.64
N ILE A 160 -14.93 -5.87 9.59
CA ILE A 160 -14.87 -4.87 8.52
C ILE A 160 -16.20 -4.75 7.79
N ILE A 161 -16.85 -5.88 7.46
CA ILE A 161 -18.12 -5.92 6.73
C ILE A 161 -19.26 -5.39 7.60
N GLU A 162 -19.44 -5.93 8.82
CA GLU A 162 -20.50 -5.58 9.75
C GLU A 162 -20.51 -4.08 10.09
N ASN A 163 -19.34 -3.48 10.27
CA ASN A 163 -19.19 -2.06 10.59
C ASN A 163 -19.05 -1.15 9.36
N LYS A 164 -19.11 -1.70 8.14
CA LYS A 164 -18.93 -1.00 6.85
C LYS A 164 -17.66 -0.15 6.82
N LEU A 165 -16.57 -0.67 7.38
CA LEU A 165 -15.31 0.06 7.52
C LEU A 165 -14.64 0.34 6.18
N TYR A 166 -14.92 -0.46 5.15
CA TYR A 166 -14.50 -0.22 3.77
C TYR A 166 -15.01 1.11 3.18
N LYS A 167 -16.02 1.76 3.81
CA LYS A 167 -16.50 3.11 3.44
C LYS A 167 -15.93 4.22 4.30
N LYS A 168 -15.44 3.90 5.50
CA LYS A 168 -15.09 4.87 6.54
C LYS A 168 -13.59 4.96 6.79
N ASN A 169 -12.83 3.94 6.46
CA ASN A 169 -11.41 3.81 6.76
C ASN A 169 -10.62 3.60 5.46
N GLU A 170 -9.81 4.59 5.09
CA GLU A 170 -9.01 4.58 3.84
C GLU A 170 -8.04 3.39 3.80
N PHE A 171 -7.38 3.08 4.91
CA PHE A 171 -6.48 1.92 4.99
C PHE A 171 -7.21 0.61 4.69
N ILE A 172 -8.39 0.41 5.28
CA ILE A 172 -9.21 -0.79 5.06
C ILE A 172 -9.65 -0.87 3.59
N PHE A 173 -10.11 0.24 3.03
CA PHE A 173 -10.51 0.30 1.61
C PHE A 173 -9.37 -0.08 0.68
N ASP A 174 -8.19 0.51 0.87
CA ASP A 174 -7.02 0.28 0.02
C ASP A 174 -6.41 -1.12 0.20
N ASN A 175 -6.60 -1.76 1.36
CA ASN A 175 -5.94 -3.02 1.71
C ASN A 175 -6.89 -4.21 1.95
N PHE A 176 -8.19 -4.07 1.68
CA PHE A 176 -9.14 -5.17 1.89
C PHE A 176 -8.77 -6.42 1.10
N GLN A 177 -8.24 -6.24 -0.10
CA GLN A 177 -7.73 -7.34 -0.92
C GLN A 177 -6.69 -8.18 -0.18
N CYS A 178 -5.81 -7.57 0.62
CA CYS A 178 -4.82 -8.29 1.41
C CYS A 178 -5.47 -9.20 2.46
N TYR A 179 -6.54 -8.75 3.12
CA TYR A 179 -7.31 -9.60 4.05
C TYR A 179 -7.93 -10.81 3.34
N ILE A 180 -8.49 -10.61 2.15
CA ILE A 180 -9.04 -11.70 1.32
C ILE A 180 -7.95 -12.71 0.95
N GLU A 181 -6.79 -12.24 0.53
CA GLU A 181 -5.65 -13.08 0.16
C GLU A 181 -5.17 -13.93 1.35
N ILE A 182 -4.99 -13.31 2.52
CA ILE A 182 -4.62 -14.01 3.76
C ILE A 182 -5.66 -15.08 4.10
N TYR A 183 -6.94 -14.75 4.01
CA TYR A 183 -8.04 -15.69 4.31
C TYR A 183 -8.00 -16.92 3.39
N PHE A 184 -7.97 -16.73 2.08
CA PHE A 184 -7.98 -17.84 1.15
C PHE A 184 -6.70 -18.67 1.20
N LEU A 185 -5.54 -18.06 1.40
CA LEU A 185 -4.28 -18.76 1.60
C LEU A 185 -4.30 -19.60 2.89
N LYS A 186 -4.87 -19.06 3.98
CA LYS A 186 -5.09 -19.82 5.22
C LYS A 186 -6.01 -21.02 4.98
N MET A 187 -7.14 -20.82 4.29
CA MET A 187 -8.08 -21.90 4.00
C MET A 187 -7.45 -22.98 3.11
N TYR A 188 -6.74 -22.58 2.06
CA TYR A 188 -5.99 -23.50 1.20
C TYR A 188 -4.89 -24.26 1.98
N SER A 189 -4.15 -23.59 2.85
CA SER A 189 -3.10 -24.23 3.64
C SER A 189 -3.64 -25.31 4.57
N LYS A 190 -4.85 -25.10 5.13
CA LYS A 190 -5.53 -26.04 6.03
C LYS A 190 -6.16 -27.24 5.31
N THR A 191 -6.84 -26.98 4.20
CA THR A 191 -7.68 -27.99 3.52
C THR A 191 -6.99 -28.64 2.33
N LYS A 192 -5.98 -27.99 1.74
CA LYS A 192 -5.34 -28.34 0.45
C LYS A 192 -6.34 -28.41 -0.72
N ASP A 193 -7.53 -27.82 -0.56
CA ASP A 193 -8.56 -27.82 -1.59
C ASP A 193 -8.34 -26.62 -2.54
N TYR A 194 -8.08 -26.93 -3.82
CA TYR A 194 -7.82 -25.94 -4.87
C TYR A 194 -8.98 -24.97 -5.11
N LYS A 195 -10.20 -25.30 -4.67
CA LYS A 195 -11.33 -24.38 -4.78
C LYS A 195 -11.08 -23.05 -4.06
N TYR A 196 -10.30 -23.03 -2.98
CA TYR A 196 -9.94 -21.79 -2.28
C TYR A 196 -8.96 -20.95 -3.08
N TYR A 197 -8.05 -21.59 -3.80
CA TYR A 197 -7.15 -20.88 -4.72
C TYR A 197 -7.90 -20.28 -5.91
N ASP A 198 -8.82 -21.02 -6.52
CA ASP A 198 -9.69 -20.50 -7.58
C ASP A 198 -10.58 -19.35 -7.09
N SER A 199 -11.07 -19.47 -5.85
CA SER A 199 -11.85 -18.39 -5.23
C SER A 199 -11.02 -17.13 -4.98
N LEU A 200 -9.74 -17.29 -4.62
CA LEU A 200 -8.80 -16.17 -4.52
C LEU A 200 -8.65 -15.46 -5.86
N LEU A 201 -8.36 -16.19 -6.95
CA LEU A 201 -8.19 -15.62 -8.28
C LEU A 201 -9.45 -14.89 -8.76
N LYS A 202 -10.63 -15.45 -8.49
CA LYS A 202 -11.93 -14.82 -8.80
C LYS A 202 -12.13 -13.54 -8.00
N SER A 203 -11.84 -13.55 -6.69
CA SER A 203 -11.99 -12.37 -5.85
C SER A 203 -11.05 -11.24 -6.25
N ILE A 204 -9.81 -11.55 -6.65
CA ILE A 204 -8.87 -10.57 -7.19
C ILE A 204 -9.43 -9.93 -8.47
N SER A 205 -9.94 -10.74 -9.39
CA SER A 205 -10.52 -10.25 -10.64
C SER A 205 -11.76 -9.38 -10.41
N GLU A 206 -12.66 -9.80 -9.51
CA GLU A 206 -13.87 -9.05 -9.13
C GLU A 206 -13.50 -7.70 -8.47
N ASN A 207 -12.52 -7.67 -7.56
CA ASN A 207 -12.06 -6.44 -6.91
C ASN A 207 -11.43 -5.46 -7.91
N ASN A 208 -10.62 -5.94 -8.83
CA ASN A 208 -10.07 -5.12 -9.91
C ASN A 208 -11.17 -4.51 -10.79
N PHE A 209 -12.24 -5.26 -11.05
CA PHE A 209 -13.39 -4.80 -11.83
C PHE A 209 -14.20 -3.73 -11.07
N ILE A 210 -14.41 -3.92 -9.76
CA ILE A 210 -15.08 -2.96 -8.89
C ILE A 210 -14.31 -1.63 -8.85
N ASN A 211 -13.00 -1.69 -8.65
CA ASN A 211 -12.16 -0.50 -8.61
C ASN A 211 -12.13 0.25 -9.95
N LYS A 212 -12.14 -0.49 -11.07
CA LYS A 212 -12.13 0.08 -12.42
C LYS A 212 -13.45 0.74 -12.81
N TYR A 213 -14.59 0.16 -12.42
CA TYR A 213 -15.92 0.60 -12.87
C TYR A 213 -16.75 1.26 -11.77
N SER A 214 -16.17 1.49 -10.58
CA SER A 214 -16.85 2.11 -9.41
C SER A 214 -18.19 1.42 -9.06
N LEU A 215 -18.18 0.08 -9.10
CA LEU A 215 -19.37 -0.72 -8.81
C LEU A 215 -19.72 -0.68 -7.30
N ASP A 216 -20.92 -1.14 -6.99
CA ASP A 216 -21.42 -1.17 -5.61
C ASP A 216 -20.63 -2.16 -4.73
N LEU A 217 -19.89 -1.60 -3.79
CA LEU A 217 -19.09 -2.34 -2.82
C LEU A 217 -19.96 -3.17 -1.87
N ASP A 218 -21.14 -2.67 -1.48
CA ASP A 218 -22.03 -3.39 -0.55
C ASP A 218 -22.42 -4.75 -1.13
N SER A 219 -22.79 -4.78 -2.42
CA SER A 219 -23.14 -6.04 -3.09
C SER A 219 -21.99 -7.03 -3.12
N PHE A 220 -20.75 -6.56 -3.33
CA PHE A 220 -19.57 -7.41 -3.27
C PHE A 220 -19.36 -8.02 -1.89
N PHE A 221 -19.43 -7.20 -0.83
CA PHE A 221 -19.21 -7.66 0.54
C PHE A 221 -20.29 -8.61 1.04
N ILE A 222 -21.57 -8.34 0.73
CA ILE A 222 -22.69 -9.24 1.05
C ILE A 222 -22.50 -10.60 0.34
N LYS A 223 -22.14 -10.58 -0.94
CA LYS A 223 -21.85 -11.82 -1.70
C LYS A 223 -20.68 -12.59 -1.10
N PHE A 224 -19.61 -11.89 -0.71
CA PHE A 224 -18.43 -12.49 -0.10
C PHE A 224 -18.77 -13.15 1.24
N GLU A 225 -19.48 -12.44 2.11
CA GLU A 225 -19.93 -12.92 3.42
C GLU A 225 -20.76 -14.19 3.28
N ASN A 226 -21.83 -14.14 2.47
CA ASN A 226 -22.75 -15.27 2.29
C ASN A 226 -22.05 -16.50 1.70
N LYS A 227 -21.07 -16.31 0.83
CA LYS A 227 -20.43 -17.42 0.13
C LYS A 227 -19.27 -18.04 0.89
N TYR A 228 -18.52 -17.23 1.65
CA TYR A 228 -17.24 -17.67 2.20
C TYR A 228 -17.12 -17.59 3.74
N LEU A 229 -17.90 -16.74 4.40
CA LEU A 229 -17.80 -16.56 5.85
C LEU A 229 -18.90 -17.28 6.65
N ASN A 230 -20.06 -17.55 6.05
CA ASN A 230 -21.21 -18.19 6.70
C ASN A 230 -21.28 -19.71 6.45
N ILE A 231 -20.13 -20.32 6.13
CA ILE A 231 -19.99 -21.78 5.98
C ILE A 231 -19.56 -22.39 7.31
#